data_d62d99edfba6816591f4ca06b651fe7a
#
_entry.id   d62d99edfba6816591f4ca06b651fe7a
#
_cell.length_a   1.000
_cell.length_b   1.000
_cell.length_c   1.000
_cell.angle_alpha   90.00
_cell.angle_beta   90.00
_cell.angle_gamma   90.00
#
_symmetry.space_group_name_H-M   'P 1'
#
loop_
_entity.id
_entity.type
_entity.pdbx_description
1 polymer ?
#
loop_
_entity_poly.entity_id
_entity_poly.type
_entity_poly.pdbx_seq_one_letter_code
_entity_poly.pdbx_strand_id
1 'polypeptide(L)'
;MAVDRTWLYAGLIVAAGVGVASLLKRGPRIRRGERLLLFGDSLAVGLTAPLGQLARDNGVVFAGIGKVGSTIRDWTGQTTLHAQLRTALAERPKVVLCSLGTNDEALSPESARAELPMVNALIALVRESGAELGWIGPPRLQKTNGISQVIQSKLPQNRYFHSETLDIPRAGDGLHPTVKGYAGWAGQIWLWVSG
;
A
#
# COMPACT_ATOMS: atom_id res chain seq x y z
N MET A 1 -40.22 2.07 51.13
CA MET A 1 -40.00 2.34 49.70
C MET A 1 -38.51 2.21 49.45
N ALA A 2 -38.05 1.10 48.89
CA ALA A 2 -36.68 0.87 48.53
C ALA A 2 -36.47 1.23 47.04
N VAL A 3 -35.59 2.16 46.77
CA VAL A 3 -35.24 2.57 45.40
C VAL A 3 -34.14 1.62 44.89
N ASP A 4 -34.50 0.91 43.85
CA ASP A 4 -33.62 -0.02 43.14
C ASP A 4 -32.48 0.72 42.41
N ARG A 5 -31.22 0.37 42.75
CA ARG A 5 -29.98 1.00 42.24
C ARG A 5 -29.28 0.21 41.14
N THR A 6 -30.01 -0.53 40.33
CA THR A 6 -29.40 -1.53 39.41
C THR A 6 -29.11 -0.99 37.99
N TRP A 7 -29.26 0.28 37.69
CA TRP A 7 -29.13 0.82 36.31
C TRP A 7 -27.90 1.67 36.01
N LEU A 8 -26.88 1.64 36.89
CA LEU A 8 -25.71 2.56 36.71
C LEU A 8 -24.41 1.93 36.22
N TYR A 9 -24.38 0.66 35.80
CA TYR A 9 -23.14 -0.01 35.34
C TYR A 9 -23.12 -0.49 33.91
N ALA A 10 -24.14 -0.24 33.09
CA ALA A 10 -24.18 -0.73 31.70
C ALA A 10 -23.62 0.25 30.66
N GLY A 11 -23.20 1.45 31.04
CA GLY A 11 -22.85 2.54 30.11
C GLY A 11 -21.37 2.75 29.82
N LEU A 12 -20.43 2.06 30.50
CA LEU A 12 -19.01 2.48 30.45
C LEU A 12 -18.03 1.49 29.80
N ILE A 13 -18.47 0.38 29.25
CA ILE A 13 -17.55 -0.64 28.67
C ILE A 13 -17.47 -0.60 27.13
N VAL A 14 -18.36 0.11 26.43
CA VAL A 14 -18.38 0.12 24.96
C VAL A 14 -17.41 1.14 24.34
N ALA A 15 -16.99 2.17 25.06
CA ALA A 15 -16.12 3.22 24.51
C ALA A 15 -14.63 2.86 24.45
N ALA A 16 -14.14 1.91 25.24
CA ALA A 16 -12.72 1.54 25.30
C ALA A 16 -12.29 0.55 24.19
N GLY A 17 -13.22 -0.27 23.68
CA GLY A 17 -12.89 -1.30 22.69
C GLY A 17 -12.69 -0.80 21.27
N VAL A 18 -13.32 0.32 20.88
CA VAL A 18 -13.23 0.87 19.52
C VAL A 18 -11.93 1.65 19.30
N GLY A 19 -11.39 2.26 20.34
CA GLY A 19 -10.16 3.06 20.24
C GLY A 19 -8.89 2.24 20.04
N VAL A 20 -8.77 1.06 20.65
CA VAL A 20 -7.57 0.21 20.59
C VAL A 20 -7.49 -0.56 19.26
N ALA A 21 -8.61 -1.04 18.72
CA ALA A 21 -8.65 -1.73 17.43
C ALA A 21 -8.32 -0.80 16.24
N SER A 22 -8.62 0.50 16.36
CA SER A 22 -8.29 1.51 15.34
C SER A 22 -6.80 1.87 15.31
N LEU A 23 -6.09 1.75 16.43
CA LEU A 23 -4.64 2.05 16.52
C LEU A 23 -3.76 0.96 15.87
N LEU A 24 -4.23 -0.27 15.79
CA LEU A 24 -3.47 -1.41 15.27
C LEU A 24 -3.53 -1.57 13.74
N LYS A 25 -4.39 -0.82 13.04
CA LYS A 25 -4.60 -0.92 11.58
C LYS A 25 -4.09 0.27 10.78
N ARG A 26 -3.36 1.20 11.39
CA ARG A 26 -2.89 2.38 10.68
C ARG A 26 -1.69 2.05 9.81
N GLY A 27 -1.75 2.45 8.54
CA GLY A 27 -0.68 2.37 7.57
C GLY A 27 0.53 3.26 7.92
N PRO A 28 1.45 3.44 6.97
CA PRO A 28 2.47 4.47 7.07
C PRO A 28 1.77 5.84 7.11
N ARG A 29 2.33 6.80 7.87
CA ARG A 29 1.64 8.09 8.10
C ARG A 29 2.29 9.23 7.34
N ILE A 30 1.46 9.92 6.54
CA ILE A 30 1.85 11.12 5.81
C ILE A 30 1.11 12.34 6.35
N ARG A 31 1.80 13.48 6.44
CA ARG A 31 1.25 14.75 6.93
C ARG A 31 1.46 15.85 5.89
N ARG A 32 0.72 16.93 6.05
CA ARG A 32 0.91 18.15 5.26
C ARG A 32 2.37 18.61 5.29
N GLY A 33 2.91 19.00 4.14
CA GLY A 33 4.31 19.42 3.97
C GLY A 33 5.30 18.28 3.80
N GLU A 34 4.92 17.02 4.10
CA GLU A 34 5.78 15.86 3.89
C GLU A 34 5.71 15.37 2.43
N ARG A 35 6.66 14.50 2.08
CA ARG A 35 6.78 13.94 0.72
C ARG A 35 6.32 12.49 0.68
N LEU A 36 5.44 12.18 -0.27
CA LEU A 36 4.93 10.85 -0.60
C LEU A 36 5.49 10.41 -1.96
N LEU A 37 6.13 9.26 -2.01
CA LEU A 37 6.57 8.61 -3.24
C LEU A 37 5.71 7.38 -3.52
N LEU A 38 5.21 7.25 -4.74
CA LEU A 38 4.61 6.02 -5.25
C LEU A 38 5.53 5.43 -6.31
N PHE A 39 5.81 4.12 -6.27
CA PHE A 39 6.49 3.43 -7.37
C PHE A 39 5.87 2.06 -7.63
N GLY A 40 6.06 1.53 -8.86
CA GLY A 40 5.60 0.20 -9.20
C GLY A 40 5.29 -0.04 -10.67
N ASP A 41 4.38 -0.96 -10.93
CA ASP A 41 3.99 -1.44 -12.24
C ASP A 41 2.87 -0.59 -12.91
N SER A 42 2.11 -1.17 -13.82
CA SER A 42 0.98 -0.50 -14.49
C SER A 42 -0.10 0.00 -13.52
N LEU A 43 -0.27 -0.68 -12.39
CA LEU A 43 -1.23 -0.27 -11.36
C LEU A 43 -0.75 1.00 -10.65
N ALA A 44 0.56 1.13 -10.38
CA ALA A 44 1.15 2.37 -9.88
C ALA A 44 0.99 3.52 -10.88
N VAL A 45 1.19 3.24 -12.19
CA VAL A 45 0.95 4.24 -13.25
C VAL A 45 -0.48 4.77 -13.17
N GLY A 46 -1.47 3.89 -13.08
CA GLY A 46 -2.89 4.28 -12.98
C GLY A 46 -3.25 5.00 -11.69
N LEU A 47 -2.59 4.68 -10.58
CA LEU A 47 -2.78 5.36 -9.29
C LEU A 47 -2.11 6.74 -9.22
N THR A 48 -1.13 7.03 -10.08
CA THR A 48 -0.32 8.27 -9.98
C THR A 48 -1.20 9.53 -10.05
N ALA A 49 -2.10 9.62 -10.99
CA ALA A 49 -2.96 10.80 -11.15
C ALA A 49 -3.92 11.00 -9.96
N PRO A 50 -4.75 10.01 -9.56
CA PRO A 50 -5.71 10.20 -8.48
C PRO A 50 -5.05 10.34 -7.10
N LEU A 51 -3.98 9.60 -6.78
CA LEU A 51 -3.23 9.80 -5.54
C LEU A 51 -2.51 11.15 -5.51
N GLY A 52 -1.92 11.56 -6.64
CA GLY A 52 -1.27 12.86 -6.76
C GLY A 52 -2.24 14.02 -6.57
N GLN A 53 -3.51 13.89 -7.00
CA GLN A 53 -4.53 14.88 -6.73
C GLN A 53 -4.87 14.95 -5.24
N LEU A 54 -5.14 13.80 -4.60
CA LEU A 54 -5.42 13.73 -3.16
C LEU A 54 -4.26 14.29 -2.32
N ALA A 55 -3.02 14.00 -2.70
CA ALA A 55 -1.84 14.53 -2.04
C ALA A 55 -1.79 16.07 -2.13
N ARG A 56 -1.96 16.64 -3.33
CA ARG A 56 -1.98 18.11 -3.52
C ARG A 56 -3.07 18.79 -2.72
N ASP A 57 -4.29 18.24 -2.74
CA ASP A 57 -5.44 18.80 -2.03
C ASP A 57 -5.20 18.85 -0.50
N ASN A 58 -4.34 17.97 0.00
CA ASN A 58 -3.96 17.90 1.41
C ASN A 58 -2.59 18.52 1.72
N GLY A 59 -1.97 19.20 0.75
CA GLY A 59 -0.70 19.89 0.92
C GLY A 59 0.50 18.95 1.11
N VAL A 60 0.43 17.72 0.56
CA VAL A 60 1.51 16.74 0.53
C VAL A 60 2.24 16.82 -0.81
N VAL A 61 3.56 16.79 -0.79
CA VAL A 61 4.39 16.73 -2.00
C VAL A 61 4.37 15.30 -2.53
N PHE A 62 3.95 15.13 -3.79
CA PHE A 62 3.80 13.81 -4.39
C PHE A 62 4.73 13.60 -5.57
N ALA A 63 5.34 12.41 -5.64
CA ALA A 63 6.04 11.90 -6.81
C ALA A 63 5.57 10.49 -7.13
N GLY A 64 5.40 10.18 -8.42
CA GLY A 64 5.03 8.85 -8.89
C GLY A 64 6.02 8.37 -9.95
N ILE A 65 6.52 7.14 -9.82
CA ILE A 65 7.37 6.46 -10.80
C ILE A 65 6.72 5.13 -11.12
N GLY A 66 6.31 4.92 -12.35
CA GLY A 66 5.69 3.66 -12.75
C GLY A 66 6.23 3.14 -14.08
N LYS A 67 6.31 1.82 -14.21
CA LYS A 67 6.66 1.15 -15.47
C LYS A 67 5.69 0.01 -15.74
N VAL A 68 4.88 0.16 -16.78
CA VAL A 68 3.96 -0.90 -17.24
C VAL A 68 4.72 -2.20 -17.46
N GLY A 69 4.19 -3.29 -16.93
CA GLY A 69 4.74 -4.64 -17.08
C GLY A 69 5.96 -4.94 -16.21
N SER A 70 6.42 -4.02 -15.36
CA SER A 70 7.58 -4.28 -14.49
C SER A 70 7.23 -5.27 -13.36
N THR A 71 8.22 -6.09 -13.03
CA THR A 71 8.23 -7.05 -11.93
C THR A 71 9.02 -6.50 -10.73
N ILE A 72 8.97 -7.18 -9.59
CA ILE A 72 9.78 -6.84 -8.41
C ILE A 72 11.28 -6.83 -8.77
N ARG A 73 11.72 -7.76 -9.59
CA ARG A 73 13.12 -7.90 -10.05
C ARG A 73 13.59 -6.66 -10.81
N ASP A 74 12.73 -6.04 -11.62
CA ASP A 74 13.09 -4.88 -12.41
C ASP A 74 13.44 -3.64 -11.56
N TRP A 75 12.99 -3.61 -10.30
CA TRP A 75 13.25 -2.53 -9.33
C TRP A 75 14.42 -2.83 -8.39
N THR A 76 15.15 -3.92 -8.63
CA THR A 76 16.29 -4.34 -7.81
C THR A 76 17.56 -4.48 -8.65
N GLY A 77 18.71 -4.57 -8.00
CA GLY A 77 20.01 -4.79 -8.66
C GLY A 77 20.49 -3.58 -9.47
N GLN A 78 21.07 -3.83 -10.65
CA GLN A 78 21.67 -2.80 -11.51
C GLN A 78 20.76 -2.45 -12.71
N THR A 79 19.50 -2.14 -12.46
CA THR A 79 18.52 -1.77 -13.47
C THR A 79 18.30 -0.26 -13.52
N THR A 80 17.79 0.24 -14.65
CA THR A 80 17.40 1.65 -14.80
C THR A 80 16.31 2.03 -13.79
N LEU A 81 15.34 1.14 -13.53
CA LEU A 81 14.26 1.39 -12.58
C LEU A 81 14.78 1.47 -11.14
N HIS A 82 15.74 0.61 -10.78
CA HIS A 82 16.40 0.69 -9.48
C HIS A 82 17.15 2.03 -9.31
N ALA A 83 17.86 2.49 -10.35
CA ALA A 83 18.55 3.78 -10.31
C ALA A 83 17.56 4.95 -10.17
N GLN A 84 16.43 4.93 -10.89
CA GLN A 84 15.36 5.92 -10.75
C GLN A 84 14.75 5.92 -9.35
N LEU A 85 14.49 4.74 -8.77
CA LEU A 85 13.99 4.62 -7.40
C LEU A 85 14.98 5.22 -6.40
N ARG A 86 16.27 4.91 -6.52
CA ARG A 86 17.31 5.49 -5.65
C ARG A 86 17.37 7.01 -5.74
N THR A 87 17.26 7.57 -6.95
CA THR A 87 17.19 9.02 -7.14
C THR A 87 15.98 9.63 -6.43
N ALA A 88 14.81 9.00 -6.55
CA ALA A 88 13.60 9.47 -5.87
C ALA A 88 13.67 9.32 -4.35
N LEU A 89 14.32 8.28 -3.83
CA LEU A 89 14.55 8.09 -2.40
C LEU A 89 15.54 9.12 -1.82
N ALA A 90 16.50 9.61 -2.63
CA ALA A 90 17.41 10.68 -2.22
C ALA A 90 16.69 12.00 -1.92
N GLU A 91 15.48 12.20 -2.48
CA GLU A 91 14.58 13.33 -2.15
C GLU A 91 13.92 13.21 -0.76
N ARG A 92 14.30 12.20 0.01
CA ARG A 92 13.85 11.93 1.38
C ARG A 92 12.32 11.90 1.56
N PRO A 93 11.60 11.05 0.84
CA PRO A 93 10.16 10.89 1.08
C PRO A 93 9.93 10.38 2.51
N LYS A 94 8.88 10.90 3.17
CA LYS A 94 8.45 10.40 4.48
C LYS A 94 7.79 9.04 4.36
N VAL A 95 6.97 8.87 3.31
CA VAL A 95 6.28 7.62 3.00
C VAL A 95 6.57 7.21 1.57
N VAL A 96 6.83 5.93 1.39
CA VAL A 96 6.98 5.28 0.08
C VAL A 96 5.91 4.22 -0.06
N LEU A 97 5.12 4.33 -1.11
CA LEU A 97 4.13 3.33 -1.51
C LEU A 97 4.69 2.50 -2.67
N CYS A 98 4.71 1.19 -2.49
CA CYS A 98 5.12 0.22 -3.50
C CYS A 98 3.88 -0.51 -4.03
N SER A 99 3.62 -0.47 -5.33
CA SER A 99 2.56 -1.24 -5.99
C SER A 99 3.21 -2.17 -7.02
N LEU A 100 3.65 -3.34 -6.55
CA LEU A 100 4.30 -4.41 -7.32
C LEU A 100 3.75 -5.76 -6.89
N GLY A 101 3.92 -6.75 -7.77
CA GLY A 101 3.53 -8.13 -7.55
C GLY A 101 2.52 -8.64 -8.58
N THR A 102 1.84 -7.74 -9.31
CA THR A 102 0.86 -8.12 -10.32
C THR A 102 1.49 -8.92 -11.47
N ASN A 103 2.66 -8.49 -11.95
CA ASN A 103 3.38 -9.15 -13.04
C ASN A 103 4.23 -10.35 -12.56
N ASP A 104 4.39 -10.51 -11.25
CA ASP A 104 5.06 -11.64 -10.63
C ASP A 104 4.11 -12.81 -10.34
N GLU A 105 2.83 -12.67 -10.70
CA GLU A 105 1.77 -13.61 -10.36
C GLU A 105 1.75 -14.90 -11.18
N ALA A 106 2.36 -14.92 -12.35
CA ALA A 106 2.46 -16.12 -13.18
C ALA A 106 3.34 -17.22 -12.55
N LEU A 107 3.96 -16.91 -11.41
CA LEU A 107 4.86 -17.79 -10.70
C LEU A 107 4.08 -18.85 -9.89
N SER A 108 4.55 -20.09 -9.89
CA SER A 108 4.12 -21.06 -8.89
C SER A 108 4.45 -20.55 -7.47
N PRO A 109 3.84 -21.11 -6.40
CA PRO A 109 4.22 -20.75 -5.03
C PRO A 109 5.71 -20.94 -4.73
N GLU A 110 6.35 -21.90 -5.37
CA GLU A 110 7.79 -22.12 -5.26
C GLU A 110 8.59 -21.01 -5.94
N SER A 111 8.22 -20.65 -7.18
CA SER A 111 8.84 -19.55 -7.92
C SER A 111 8.63 -18.21 -7.21
N ALA A 112 7.44 -17.99 -6.61
CA ALA A 112 7.17 -16.80 -5.80
C ALA A 112 8.10 -16.71 -4.59
N ARG A 113 8.42 -17.84 -3.93
CA ARG A 113 9.41 -17.88 -2.83
C ARG A 113 10.82 -17.54 -3.31
N ALA A 114 11.18 -17.88 -4.55
CA ALA A 114 12.46 -17.51 -5.14
C ALA A 114 12.63 -15.99 -5.32
N GLU A 115 11.53 -15.20 -5.36
CA GLU A 115 11.59 -13.74 -5.38
C GLU A 115 11.84 -13.10 -4.00
N LEU A 116 11.87 -13.89 -2.92
CA LEU A 116 12.09 -13.39 -1.57
C LEU A 116 13.33 -12.51 -1.40
N PRO A 117 14.51 -12.82 -1.99
CA PRO A 117 15.66 -11.93 -1.92
C PRO A 117 15.38 -10.54 -2.52
N MET A 118 14.61 -10.46 -3.61
CA MET A 118 14.26 -9.21 -4.28
C MET A 118 13.26 -8.38 -3.45
N VAL A 119 12.26 -9.04 -2.86
CA VAL A 119 11.34 -8.42 -1.90
C VAL A 119 12.11 -7.83 -0.72
N ASN A 120 13.02 -8.59 -0.13
CA ASN A 120 13.85 -8.12 0.99
C ASN A 120 14.75 -6.94 0.58
N ALA A 121 15.32 -6.98 -0.64
CA ALA A 121 16.18 -5.91 -1.15
C ALA A 121 15.39 -4.58 -1.30
N LEU A 122 14.15 -4.62 -1.83
CA LEU A 122 13.31 -3.43 -1.91
C LEU A 122 12.93 -2.89 -0.53
N ILE A 123 12.55 -3.78 0.39
CA ILE A 123 12.22 -3.38 1.77
C ILE A 123 13.43 -2.72 2.44
N ALA A 124 14.62 -3.30 2.28
CA ALA A 124 15.86 -2.77 2.82
C ALA A 124 16.20 -1.40 2.23
N LEU A 125 16.13 -1.25 0.90
CA LEU A 125 16.41 -0.01 0.18
C LEU A 125 15.54 1.14 0.67
N VAL A 126 14.23 0.91 0.81
CA VAL A 126 13.30 1.94 1.32
C VAL A 126 13.60 2.27 2.78
N ARG A 127 13.87 1.25 3.62
CA ARG A 127 14.18 1.46 5.03
C ARG A 127 15.49 2.23 5.25
N GLU A 128 16.50 1.96 4.44
CA GLU A 128 17.79 2.67 4.47
C GLU A 128 17.65 4.16 4.12
N SER A 129 16.66 4.53 3.29
CA SER A 129 16.36 5.93 3.01
C SER A 129 15.72 6.68 4.18
N GLY A 130 15.30 5.98 5.24
CA GLY A 130 14.59 6.53 6.40
C GLY A 130 13.07 6.67 6.19
N ALA A 131 12.55 6.22 5.04
CA ALA A 131 11.13 6.29 4.72
C ALA A 131 10.31 5.15 5.37
N GLU A 132 9.03 5.42 5.62
CA GLU A 132 8.06 4.39 5.98
C GLU A 132 7.52 3.72 4.71
N LEU A 133 7.71 2.40 4.59
CA LEU A 133 7.17 1.64 3.47
C LEU A 133 5.72 1.25 3.71
N GLY A 134 4.87 1.46 2.70
CA GLY A 134 3.57 0.82 2.55
C GLY A 134 3.53 0.02 1.24
N TRP A 135 3.12 -1.24 1.31
CA TRP A 135 2.95 -2.06 0.11
C TRP A 135 1.47 -2.17 -0.25
N ILE A 136 1.13 -1.72 -1.44
CA ILE A 136 -0.22 -1.83 -1.98
C ILE A 136 -0.31 -3.18 -2.69
N GLY A 137 -1.01 -4.13 -2.08
CA GLY A 137 -1.26 -5.42 -2.69
C GLY A 137 -2.07 -5.29 -3.98
N PRO A 138 -1.85 -6.17 -4.96
CA PRO A 138 -2.66 -6.14 -6.18
C PRO A 138 -4.14 -6.36 -5.82
N PRO A 139 -5.06 -5.66 -6.50
CA PRO A 139 -6.48 -5.94 -6.31
C PRO A 139 -6.77 -7.39 -6.73
N ARG A 140 -7.92 -7.93 -6.26
CA ARG A 140 -8.28 -9.34 -6.55
C ARG A 140 -8.10 -9.68 -8.03
N LEU A 141 -7.26 -10.65 -8.30
CA LEU A 141 -7.04 -11.25 -9.61
C LEU A 141 -7.75 -12.61 -9.67
N GLN A 142 -8.05 -13.08 -10.87
CA GLN A 142 -8.69 -14.38 -11.04
C GLN A 142 -7.83 -15.56 -10.55
N LYS A 143 -6.51 -15.38 -10.50
CA LYS A 143 -5.55 -16.33 -9.95
C LYS A 143 -4.86 -15.74 -8.74
N THR A 144 -4.90 -16.43 -7.63
CA THR A 144 -4.09 -16.11 -6.45
C THR A 144 -2.72 -16.72 -6.64
N ASN A 145 -1.69 -15.91 -6.51
CA ASN A 145 -0.32 -16.41 -6.52
C ASN A 145 0.33 -16.29 -5.15
N GLY A 146 1.43 -16.98 -4.99
CA GLY A 146 2.18 -16.98 -3.75
C GLY A 146 2.94 -15.67 -3.49
N ILE A 147 3.09 -14.76 -4.45
CA ILE A 147 3.91 -13.55 -4.28
C ILE A 147 3.32 -12.58 -3.24
N SER A 148 2.01 -12.39 -3.23
CA SER A 148 1.35 -11.58 -2.20
C SER A 148 1.60 -12.13 -0.79
N GLN A 149 1.58 -13.45 -0.60
CA GLN A 149 1.88 -14.09 0.66
C GLN A 149 3.36 -13.92 1.06
N VAL A 150 4.28 -14.04 0.10
CA VAL A 150 5.71 -13.79 0.31
C VAL A 150 5.94 -12.36 0.78
N ILE A 151 5.35 -11.37 0.11
CA ILE A 151 5.46 -9.95 0.47
C ILE A 151 4.89 -9.72 1.89
N GLN A 152 3.67 -10.19 2.15
CA GLN A 152 3.02 -10.04 3.46
C GLN A 152 3.83 -10.65 4.59
N SER A 153 4.51 -11.79 4.35
CA SER A 153 5.34 -12.45 5.36
C SER A 153 6.56 -11.62 5.81
N LYS A 154 6.92 -10.56 5.08
CA LYS A 154 8.10 -9.70 5.33
C LYS A 154 7.74 -8.32 5.84
N LEU A 155 6.45 -8.01 5.93
CA LEU A 155 5.97 -6.71 6.35
C LEU A 155 5.17 -6.81 7.66
N PRO A 156 5.22 -5.82 8.54
CA PRO A 156 4.22 -5.66 9.58
C PRO A 156 2.81 -5.60 8.95
N GLN A 157 1.81 -6.18 9.61
CA GLN A 157 0.44 -6.25 9.07
C GLN A 157 -0.13 -4.91 8.63
N ASN A 158 0.22 -3.83 9.33
CA ASN A 158 -0.22 -2.47 9.02
C ASN A 158 0.56 -1.81 7.88
N ARG A 159 1.54 -2.48 7.28
CA ARG A 159 2.35 -2.00 6.16
C ARG A 159 1.96 -2.63 4.82
N TYR A 160 0.96 -3.49 4.81
CA TYR A 160 0.39 -4.06 3.59
C TYR A 160 -1.07 -3.62 3.45
N PHE A 161 -1.40 -3.00 2.33
CA PHE A 161 -2.75 -2.58 1.98
C PHE A 161 -3.44 -3.69 1.20
N HIS A 162 -4.50 -4.25 1.77
CA HIS A 162 -5.24 -5.40 1.26
C HIS A 162 -6.23 -5.01 0.15
N SER A 163 -5.73 -4.65 -1.03
CA SER A 163 -6.57 -4.27 -2.18
C SER A 163 -7.46 -5.41 -2.67
N GLU A 164 -7.09 -6.66 -2.43
CA GLU A 164 -7.85 -7.85 -2.80
C GLU A 164 -9.19 -7.96 -2.07
N THR A 165 -9.39 -7.21 -0.99
CA THR A 165 -10.66 -7.16 -0.25
C THR A 165 -11.64 -6.12 -0.79
N LEU A 166 -11.18 -5.26 -1.71
CA LEU A 166 -11.99 -4.17 -2.25
C LEU A 166 -12.68 -4.60 -3.55
N ASP A 167 -13.91 -4.12 -3.73
CA ASP A 167 -14.61 -4.18 -5.00
C ASP A 167 -14.20 -2.98 -5.87
N ILE A 168 -13.25 -3.22 -6.78
CA ILE A 168 -12.68 -2.19 -7.64
C ILE A 168 -13.15 -2.45 -9.07
N PRO A 169 -13.96 -1.56 -9.68
CA PRO A 169 -14.41 -1.69 -11.06
C PRO A 169 -13.27 -1.82 -12.05
N ARG A 170 -13.35 -2.84 -12.93
CA ARG A 170 -12.30 -3.19 -13.91
C ARG A 170 -12.64 -2.72 -15.31
N ALA A 171 -11.59 -2.41 -16.07
CA ALA A 171 -11.66 -2.21 -17.50
C ALA A 171 -11.93 -3.55 -18.25
N GLY A 172 -12.09 -3.48 -19.55
CA GLY A 172 -12.44 -4.65 -20.37
C GLY A 172 -11.37 -5.75 -20.40
N ASP A 173 -10.14 -5.48 -19.96
CA ASP A 173 -9.07 -6.48 -19.83
C ASP A 173 -9.19 -7.33 -18.54
N GLY A 174 -10.12 -6.99 -17.64
CA GLY A 174 -10.33 -7.68 -16.38
C GLY A 174 -9.20 -7.51 -15.35
N LEU A 175 -8.13 -6.81 -15.70
CA LEU A 175 -6.95 -6.59 -14.88
C LEU A 175 -6.90 -5.17 -14.32
N HIS A 176 -6.88 -4.17 -15.20
CA HIS A 176 -6.72 -2.78 -14.81
C HIS A 176 -8.05 -2.19 -14.30
N PRO A 177 -8.02 -1.40 -13.22
CA PRO A 177 -9.19 -0.63 -12.81
C PRO A 177 -9.66 0.36 -13.90
N THR A 178 -10.96 0.63 -13.96
CA THR A 178 -11.47 1.79 -14.72
C THR A 178 -10.98 3.10 -14.10
N VAL A 179 -11.18 4.22 -14.78
CA VAL A 179 -10.88 5.56 -14.22
C VAL A 179 -11.57 5.75 -12.85
N LYS A 180 -12.87 5.37 -12.77
CA LYS A 180 -13.62 5.40 -11.50
C LYS A 180 -13.06 4.42 -10.47
N GLY A 181 -12.62 3.25 -10.92
CA GLY A 181 -11.97 2.23 -10.08
C GLY A 181 -10.68 2.75 -9.47
N TYR A 182 -9.80 3.37 -10.26
CA TYR A 182 -8.57 3.99 -9.76
C TYR A 182 -8.85 5.13 -8.77
N ALA A 183 -9.84 5.99 -9.03
CA ALA A 183 -10.19 7.08 -8.13
C ALA A 183 -10.69 6.56 -6.77
N GLY A 184 -11.59 5.57 -6.77
CA GLY A 184 -12.08 4.95 -5.54
C GLY A 184 -10.96 4.24 -4.76
N TRP A 185 -10.11 3.49 -5.47
CA TRP A 185 -8.96 2.79 -4.87
C TRP A 185 -7.96 3.77 -4.26
N ALA A 186 -7.60 4.82 -4.98
CA ALA A 186 -6.73 5.88 -4.46
C ALA A 186 -7.31 6.53 -3.19
N GLY A 187 -8.63 6.74 -3.13
CA GLY A 187 -9.30 7.24 -1.93
C GLY A 187 -9.11 6.33 -0.73
N GLN A 188 -9.25 5.01 -0.89
CA GLN A 188 -9.02 4.04 0.19
C GLN A 188 -7.55 4.00 0.63
N ILE A 189 -6.61 4.03 -0.33
CA ILE A 189 -5.18 4.10 -0.02
C ILE A 189 -4.86 5.41 0.72
N TRP A 190 -5.45 6.53 0.30
CA TRP A 190 -5.25 7.83 0.95
C TRP A 190 -5.71 7.79 2.41
N LEU A 191 -6.89 7.26 2.70
CA LEU A 191 -7.38 7.09 4.07
C LEU A 191 -6.45 6.23 4.92
N TRP A 192 -5.83 5.20 4.33
CA TRP A 192 -4.87 4.35 5.02
C TRP A 192 -3.58 5.06 5.41
N VAL A 193 -3.09 6.01 4.59
CA VAL A 193 -1.82 6.71 4.85
C VAL A 193 -1.99 8.06 5.56
N SER A 194 -3.18 8.65 5.55
CA SER A 194 -3.47 9.97 6.16
C SER A 194 -4.14 9.89 7.53
N GLY A 195 -4.61 8.69 7.91
CA GLY A 195 -5.45 8.45 9.10
C GLY A 195 -4.76 8.25 10.44
#